data_f727c35caa3f5296f8f40f4e08e935d9
#
_entry.id   f727c35caa3f5296f8f40f4e08e935d9
#
_cell.length_a   1.000
_cell.length_b   1.000
_cell.length_c   1.000
_cell.angle_alpha   90.00
_cell.angle_beta   90.00
_cell.angle_gamma   90.00
#
_symmetry.space_group_name_H-M   'P 1'
#
loop_
_entity.id
_entity.type
_entity.pdbx_description
1 polymer ?
#
loop_
_entity_poly.entity_id
_entity_poly.type
_entity_poly.pdbx_seq_one_letter_code
_entity_poly.pdbx_strand_id
1 'polypeptide(L)'
;NFYFQGLDLGSKTKLEYKTNIMNPRFIGAYVFGDYHPMEKYDLKIIVDNNIEMGFIEMHMEKATVNYTKTTKGKKVIHHWSLKNVDSYPNTADGVNYRFHLPHIIPHIKYYHKKGDTTYVLNSLDDLYGWYYSMVKEINQDPCDKGLAQVVDSLTKDATSDLEKVKNIYY
;
A
#
# COMPACT_ATOMS: atom_id res chain seq x y z
N ASN A 1 -5.98 -19.28 2.54
CA ASN A 1 -4.82 -20.18 2.49
C ASN A 1 -5.10 -21.23 1.40
N PHE A 2 -4.11 -21.47 0.52
CA PHE A 2 -4.17 -22.51 -0.50
C PHE A 2 -3.30 -23.67 -0.05
N TYR A 3 -3.85 -24.88 -0.09
CA TYR A 3 -3.14 -26.10 0.27
C TYR A 3 -3.11 -27.03 -0.95
N PHE A 4 -1.92 -27.47 -1.31
CA PHE A 4 -1.73 -28.52 -2.31
C PHE A 4 -1.72 -29.88 -1.59
N GLN A 5 -2.68 -30.73 -1.86
CA GLN A 5 -2.75 -32.07 -1.27
C GLN A 5 -2.00 -33.09 -2.13
N GLY A 6 -1.51 -34.17 -1.51
CA GLY A 6 -0.89 -35.29 -2.23
C GLY A 6 0.45 -34.96 -2.90
N LEU A 7 1.25 -34.07 -2.29
CA LEU A 7 2.58 -33.73 -2.79
C LEU A 7 3.60 -34.78 -2.33
N ASP A 8 4.27 -35.37 -3.29
CA ASP A 8 5.42 -36.26 -3.09
C ASP A 8 6.73 -35.56 -3.46
N LEU A 9 7.87 -36.21 -3.12
CA LEU A 9 9.20 -35.72 -3.51
C LEU A 9 9.30 -35.58 -5.02
N GLY A 10 9.67 -34.38 -5.50
CA GLY A 10 9.72 -34.04 -6.92
C GLY A 10 8.43 -33.48 -7.52
N SER A 11 7.34 -33.41 -6.77
CA SER A 11 6.12 -32.74 -7.22
C SER A 11 6.37 -31.26 -7.52
N LYS A 12 5.68 -30.76 -8.56
CA LYS A 12 5.71 -29.33 -8.93
C LYS A 12 4.30 -28.76 -8.80
N THR A 13 4.20 -27.60 -8.20
CA THR A 13 2.94 -26.88 -8.07
C THR A 13 2.97 -25.58 -8.88
N LYS A 14 1.81 -25.13 -9.36
CA LYS A 14 1.63 -23.85 -10.04
C LYS A 14 0.41 -23.17 -9.44
N LEU A 15 0.59 -21.94 -8.96
CA LEU A 15 -0.49 -21.08 -8.50
C LEU A 15 -0.60 -19.88 -9.44
N GLU A 16 -1.79 -19.66 -9.98
CA GLU A 16 -2.13 -18.46 -10.73
C GLU A 16 -3.35 -17.80 -10.10
N TYR A 17 -3.29 -16.49 -9.86
CA TYR A 17 -4.43 -15.72 -9.36
C TYR A 17 -4.47 -14.33 -9.98
N LYS A 18 -5.64 -13.73 -9.95
CA LYS A 18 -5.87 -12.36 -10.44
C LYS A 18 -6.55 -11.56 -9.34
N THR A 19 -6.00 -10.40 -9.04
CA THR A 19 -6.57 -9.43 -8.10
C THR A 19 -6.93 -8.15 -8.85
N ASN A 20 -8.15 -7.65 -8.64
CA ASN A 20 -8.56 -6.34 -9.12
C ASN A 20 -8.38 -5.32 -7.99
N ILE A 21 -7.57 -4.29 -8.24
CA ILE A 21 -7.37 -3.19 -7.30
C ILE A 21 -8.32 -2.05 -7.71
N MET A 22 -9.36 -1.82 -6.91
CA MET A 22 -10.40 -0.85 -7.22
C MET A 22 -9.97 0.61 -7.02
N ASN A 23 -9.06 0.84 -6.08
CA ASN A 23 -8.51 2.19 -5.83
C ASN A 23 -7.01 2.19 -6.13
N PRO A 24 -6.53 3.05 -7.04
CA PRO A 24 -5.13 3.10 -7.45
C PRO A 24 -4.16 3.51 -6.32
N ARG A 25 -4.68 3.99 -5.18
CA ARG A 25 -3.88 4.32 -3.99
C ARG A 25 -3.52 3.11 -3.14
N PHE A 26 -4.20 1.96 -3.33
CA PHE A 26 -4.00 0.75 -2.52
C PHE A 26 -3.22 -0.34 -3.27
N ILE A 27 -2.18 0.04 -4.00
CA ILE A 27 -1.22 -0.91 -4.55
C ILE A 27 -0.32 -1.37 -3.40
N GLY A 28 -0.31 -2.69 -3.11
CA GLY A 28 0.47 -3.25 -2.02
C GLY A 28 1.98 -3.22 -2.28
N ALA A 29 2.77 -3.42 -1.21
CA ALA A 29 4.21 -3.61 -1.32
C ALA A 29 4.53 -4.99 -1.93
N TYR A 30 5.67 -5.06 -2.65
CA TYR A 30 6.23 -6.31 -3.18
C TYR A 30 7.58 -6.58 -2.52
N VAL A 31 7.64 -7.66 -1.76
CA VAL A 31 8.85 -8.10 -1.05
C VAL A 31 9.67 -9.01 -1.95
N PHE A 32 10.97 -8.80 -1.99
CA PHE A 32 11.92 -9.62 -2.75
C PHE A 32 12.47 -10.75 -1.88
N GLY A 33 11.64 -11.71 -1.56
CA GLY A 33 12.00 -12.85 -0.75
C GLY A 33 10.78 -13.52 -0.11
N ASP A 34 11.00 -14.69 0.46
CA ASP A 34 10.00 -15.48 1.18
C ASP A 34 10.68 -16.33 2.26
N TYR A 35 9.91 -17.05 3.06
CA TYR A 35 10.38 -18.04 4.04
C TYR A 35 11.10 -19.23 3.40
N HIS A 36 10.93 -19.42 2.10
CA HIS A 36 11.60 -20.47 1.33
C HIS A 36 12.64 -19.86 0.40
N PRO A 37 13.78 -20.53 0.20
CA PRO A 37 14.77 -20.07 -0.77
C PRO A 37 14.19 -20.16 -2.18
N MET A 38 14.55 -19.21 -3.04
CA MET A 38 14.08 -19.16 -4.42
C MET A 38 15.27 -19.13 -5.38
N GLU A 39 15.24 -19.99 -6.38
CA GLU A 39 16.24 -19.97 -7.46
C GLU A 39 16.12 -18.66 -8.28
N LYS A 40 14.88 -18.21 -8.50
CA LYS A 40 14.61 -17.02 -9.29
C LYS A 40 13.36 -16.30 -8.79
N TYR A 41 13.43 -14.97 -8.74
CA TYR A 41 12.31 -14.08 -8.49
C TYR A 41 12.19 -13.06 -9.63
N ASP A 42 11.02 -12.96 -10.25
CA ASP A 42 10.71 -11.95 -11.27
C ASP A 42 9.44 -11.19 -10.89
N LEU A 43 9.55 -9.87 -10.79
CA LEU A 43 8.42 -8.96 -10.64
C LEU A 43 8.33 -8.05 -11.87
N LYS A 44 7.19 -8.06 -12.55
CA LYS A 44 6.91 -7.14 -13.65
C LYS A 44 5.68 -6.31 -13.34
N ILE A 45 5.84 -5.00 -13.37
CA ILE A 45 4.75 -4.04 -13.30
C ILE A 45 4.60 -3.43 -14.69
N ILE A 46 3.45 -3.66 -15.31
CA ILE A 46 3.16 -3.23 -16.67
C ILE A 46 2.03 -2.21 -16.62
N VAL A 47 2.30 -1.01 -17.09
CA VAL A 47 1.33 0.09 -17.10
C VAL A 47 1.20 0.69 -18.48
N ASP A 48 0.11 1.39 -18.73
CA ASP A 48 -0.03 2.22 -19.93
C ASP A 48 0.93 3.41 -19.86
N ASN A 49 1.42 3.85 -21.02
CA ASN A 49 2.38 4.96 -21.08
C ASN A 49 1.82 6.34 -20.68
N ASN A 50 0.51 6.42 -20.47
CA ASN A 50 -0.15 7.60 -19.90
C ASN A 50 -0.19 7.59 -18.37
N ILE A 51 0.39 6.57 -17.71
CA ILE A 51 0.45 6.44 -16.26
C ILE A 51 1.91 6.59 -15.82
N GLU A 52 2.17 7.54 -14.92
CA GLU A 52 3.49 7.68 -14.29
C GLU A 52 3.50 7.00 -12.93
N MET A 53 4.43 6.05 -12.79
CA MET A 53 4.65 5.30 -11.56
C MET A 53 5.83 5.85 -10.76
N GLY A 54 5.69 5.85 -9.45
CA GLY A 54 6.78 5.96 -8.49
C GLY A 54 7.00 4.64 -7.75
N PHE A 55 8.22 4.44 -7.26
CA PHE A 55 8.62 3.27 -6.49
C PHE A 55 9.43 3.74 -5.29
N ILE A 56 8.93 3.45 -4.08
CA ILE A 56 9.70 3.65 -2.86
C ILE A 56 10.46 2.34 -2.63
N GLU A 57 11.77 2.41 -2.69
CA GLU A 57 12.68 1.28 -2.53
C GLU A 57 13.19 1.24 -1.09
N MET A 58 13.04 0.09 -0.43
CA MET A 58 13.41 -0.12 0.97
C MET A 58 14.35 -1.32 1.08
N HIS A 59 15.47 -1.13 1.79
CA HIS A 59 16.45 -2.18 2.11
C HIS A 59 17.04 -2.89 0.88
N MET A 60 17.11 -2.19 -0.25
CA MET A 60 17.61 -2.77 -1.52
C MET A 60 19.09 -3.15 -1.46
N GLU A 61 19.85 -2.56 -0.53
CA GLU A 61 21.25 -2.90 -0.27
C GLU A 61 21.46 -4.34 0.23
N LYS A 62 20.41 -5.00 0.70
CA LYS A 62 20.46 -6.36 1.23
C LYS A 62 20.27 -7.45 0.18
N ALA A 63 20.02 -7.09 -1.06
CA ALA A 63 19.85 -8.05 -2.15
C ALA A 63 20.40 -7.51 -3.48
N THR A 64 20.92 -8.39 -4.32
CA THR A 64 21.31 -8.02 -5.68
C THR A 64 20.08 -8.00 -6.58
N VAL A 65 19.45 -6.86 -6.67
CA VAL A 65 18.24 -6.64 -7.46
C VAL A 65 18.61 -5.99 -8.80
N ASN A 66 18.28 -6.66 -9.91
CA ASN A 66 18.41 -6.09 -11.25
C ASN A 66 17.10 -5.43 -11.66
N TYR A 67 17.14 -4.15 -11.94
CA TYR A 67 15.98 -3.39 -12.43
C TYR A 67 16.18 -2.96 -13.87
N THR A 68 15.12 -3.13 -14.67
CA THR A 68 15.05 -2.59 -16.04
C THR A 68 13.70 -1.94 -16.32
N LYS A 69 13.74 -0.83 -17.08
CA LYS A 69 12.55 -0.16 -17.60
C LYS A 69 12.57 -0.23 -19.12
N THR A 70 11.51 -0.77 -19.72
CA THR A 70 11.39 -0.85 -21.18
C THR A 70 10.02 -0.35 -21.63
N THR A 71 9.97 0.29 -22.81
CA THR A 71 8.71 0.71 -23.42
C THR A 71 8.43 -0.17 -24.62
N LYS A 72 7.21 -0.73 -24.71
CA LYS A 72 6.76 -1.60 -25.79
C LYS A 72 5.38 -1.16 -26.28
N GLY A 73 5.35 -0.44 -27.38
CA GLY A 73 4.14 0.22 -27.86
C GLY A 73 3.61 1.23 -26.83
N LYS A 74 2.36 1.04 -26.41
CA LYS A 74 1.70 1.88 -25.40
C LYS A 74 1.92 1.40 -23.96
N LYS A 75 2.79 0.43 -23.72
CA LYS A 75 3.06 -0.11 -22.39
C LYS A 75 4.48 0.23 -21.94
N VAL A 76 4.59 0.58 -20.66
CA VAL A 76 5.85 0.69 -19.93
C VAL A 76 5.94 -0.51 -19.00
N ILE A 77 7.05 -1.22 -19.08
CA ILE A 77 7.34 -2.43 -18.29
C ILE A 77 8.47 -2.11 -17.34
N HIS A 78 8.19 -2.18 -16.06
CA HIS A 78 9.15 -2.16 -14.97
C HIS A 78 9.39 -3.59 -14.53
N HIS A 79 10.64 -4.04 -14.56
CA HIS A 79 10.99 -5.43 -14.28
C HIS A 79 12.14 -5.48 -13.26
N TRP A 80 11.89 -6.13 -12.15
CA TRP A 80 12.89 -6.50 -11.15
C TRP A 80 13.13 -7.99 -11.21
N SER A 81 14.39 -8.39 -11.13
CA SER A 81 14.77 -9.81 -11.12
C SER A 81 15.91 -10.07 -10.15
N LEU A 82 15.80 -11.19 -9.44
CA LEU A 82 16.79 -11.69 -8.50
C LEU A 82 17.06 -13.17 -8.81
N LYS A 83 18.24 -13.66 -8.41
CA LYS A 83 18.62 -15.08 -8.47
C LYS A 83 19.18 -15.50 -7.14
N ASN A 84 18.99 -16.79 -6.82
CA ASN A 84 19.52 -17.43 -5.61
C ASN A 84 19.18 -16.61 -4.35
N VAL A 85 17.88 -16.35 -4.17
CA VAL A 85 17.38 -15.61 -3.02
C VAL A 85 17.29 -16.56 -1.84
N ASP A 86 18.02 -16.24 -0.78
CA ASP A 86 18.00 -17.01 0.45
C ASP A 86 16.65 -16.91 1.17
N SER A 87 16.33 -17.93 1.96
CA SER A 87 15.14 -17.90 2.81
C SER A 87 15.29 -16.89 3.94
N TYR A 88 14.22 -16.20 4.26
CA TYR A 88 14.15 -15.35 5.43
C TYR A 88 13.53 -16.12 6.61
N PRO A 89 14.18 -16.15 7.78
CA PRO A 89 13.66 -16.86 8.93
C PRO A 89 12.32 -16.26 9.39
N ASN A 90 11.32 -17.12 9.54
CA ASN A 90 10.08 -16.75 10.20
C ASN A 90 10.27 -16.94 11.71
N THR A 91 10.57 -15.86 12.41
CA THR A 91 10.61 -15.85 13.87
C THR A 91 9.26 -15.37 14.39
N ALA A 92 8.60 -16.15 15.23
CA ALA A 92 7.27 -15.84 15.77
C ALA A 92 7.21 -14.46 16.45
N ASP A 93 8.34 -14.04 17.06
CA ASP A 93 8.53 -12.75 17.71
C ASP A 93 9.39 -11.77 16.88
N GLY A 94 9.56 -12.08 15.58
CA GLY A 94 10.41 -11.30 14.69
C GLY A 94 9.83 -9.95 14.33
N VAL A 95 10.70 -9.01 14.05
CA VAL A 95 10.35 -7.68 13.53
C VAL A 95 9.64 -7.85 12.18
N ASN A 96 8.59 -7.07 11.94
CA ASN A 96 7.85 -7.11 10.68
C ASN A 96 8.81 -6.96 9.47
N TYR A 97 8.61 -7.76 8.44
CA TYR A 97 9.46 -7.80 7.24
C TYR A 97 9.74 -6.43 6.63
N ARG A 98 8.81 -5.48 6.75
CA ARG A 98 8.96 -4.10 6.25
C ARG A 98 10.15 -3.35 6.82
N PHE A 99 10.64 -3.76 7.99
CA PHE A 99 11.77 -3.11 8.64
C PHE A 99 13.12 -3.71 8.26
N HIS A 100 13.15 -4.84 7.55
CA HIS A 100 14.43 -5.51 7.29
C HIS A 100 14.54 -6.20 5.93
N LEU A 101 13.43 -6.51 5.23
CA LEU A 101 13.51 -7.17 3.92
C LEU A 101 13.51 -6.16 2.76
N PRO A 102 14.25 -6.48 1.68
CA PRO A 102 14.19 -5.68 0.46
C PRO A 102 12.79 -5.72 -0.13
N HIS A 103 12.23 -4.56 -0.39
CA HIS A 103 10.90 -4.44 -1.00
C HIS A 103 10.72 -3.12 -1.73
N ILE A 104 9.72 -3.08 -2.59
CA ILE A 104 9.26 -1.85 -3.22
C ILE A 104 7.80 -1.57 -2.86
N ILE A 105 7.46 -0.28 -2.77
CA ILE A 105 6.10 0.20 -2.63
C ILE A 105 5.78 1.01 -3.89
N PRO A 106 5.11 0.40 -4.90
CA PRO A 106 4.70 1.13 -6.09
C PRO A 106 3.52 2.05 -5.78
N HIS A 107 3.53 3.22 -6.41
CA HIS A 107 2.42 4.16 -6.36
C HIS A 107 2.25 4.86 -7.69
N ILE A 108 1.01 5.22 -8.02
CA ILE A 108 0.72 6.04 -9.19
C ILE A 108 0.92 7.50 -8.79
N LYS A 109 1.85 8.21 -9.44
CA LYS A 109 2.04 9.64 -9.26
C LYS A 109 0.89 10.41 -9.90
N TYR A 110 0.69 10.20 -11.19
CA TYR A 110 -0.38 10.81 -11.98
C TYR A 110 -0.67 9.97 -13.22
N TYR A 111 -1.77 10.28 -13.87
CA TYR A 111 -2.09 9.74 -15.19
C TYR A 111 -2.74 10.81 -16.08
N HIS A 112 -2.57 10.64 -17.40
CA HIS A 112 -3.19 11.49 -18.40
C HIS A 112 -4.44 10.83 -18.99
N LYS A 113 -5.54 11.59 -19.05
CA LYS A 113 -6.80 11.14 -19.66
C LYS A 113 -7.44 12.29 -20.43
N LYS A 114 -7.63 12.10 -21.72
CA LYS A 114 -8.29 13.08 -22.63
C LYS A 114 -7.66 14.49 -22.59
N GLY A 115 -6.35 14.57 -22.41
CA GLY A 115 -5.62 15.84 -22.34
C GLY A 115 -5.41 16.39 -20.92
N ASP A 116 -6.17 15.91 -19.95
CA ASP A 116 -6.04 16.31 -18.55
C ASP A 116 -5.06 15.43 -17.78
N THR A 117 -4.44 16.01 -16.76
CA THR A 117 -3.58 15.29 -15.82
C THR A 117 -4.29 15.14 -14.47
N THR A 118 -4.44 13.90 -14.01
CA THR A 118 -4.97 13.60 -12.68
C THR A 118 -3.85 13.13 -11.77
N TYR A 119 -3.56 13.90 -10.74
CA TYR A 119 -2.61 13.55 -9.68
C TYR A 119 -3.24 12.55 -8.70
N VAL A 120 -2.47 11.56 -8.26
CA VAL A 120 -2.94 10.49 -7.37
C VAL A 120 -2.16 10.51 -6.06
N LEU A 121 -0.85 10.25 -6.12
CA LEU A 121 0.09 10.27 -5.00
C LEU A 121 1.45 10.80 -5.48
N ASN A 122 1.45 11.98 -6.10
CA ASN A 122 2.67 12.62 -6.58
C ASN A 122 3.39 13.38 -5.46
N SER A 123 2.63 13.83 -4.45
CA SER A 123 3.11 14.58 -3.29
C SER A 123 2.35 14.21 -2.02
N LEU A 124 2.83 14.69 -0.87
CA LEU A 124 2.09 14.59 0.40
C LEU A 124 0.80 15.39 0.37
N ASP A 125 0.77 16.50 -0.36
CA ASP A 125 -0.44 17.32 -0.49
C ASP A 125 -1.55 16.57 -1.23
N ASP A 126 -1.20 15.76 -2.24
CA ASP A 126 -2.17 14.88 -2.92
C ASP A 126 -2.76 13.84 -1.94
N LEU A 127 -1.91 13.28 -1.06
CA LEU A 127 -2.35 12.34 -0.03
C LEU A 127 -3.28 13.02 0.99
N TYR A 128 -2.89 14.19 1.49
CA TYR A 128 -3.69 14.95 2.45
C TYR A 128 -5.00 15.45 1.83
N GLY A 129 -4.96 15.94 0.60
CA GLY A 129 -6.17 16.36 -0.12
C GLY A 129 -7.17 15.23 -0.31
N TRP A 130 -6.67 14.04 -0.67
CA TRP A 130 -7.50 12.85 -0.78
C TRP A 130 -8.07 12.42 0.58
N TYR A 131 -7.25 12.36 1.62
CA TYR A 131 -7.71 12.02 2.98
C TYR A 131 -8.75 13.02 3.46
N TYR A 132 -8.48 14.33 3.32
CA TYR A 132 -9.41 15.38 3.69
C TYR A 132 -10.75 15.24 2.95
N SER A 133 -10.72 14.89 1.66
CA SER A 133 -11.95 14.68 0.88
C SER A 133 -12.85 13.57 1.43
N MET A 134 -12.28 12.60 2.13
CA MET A 134 -13.05 11.51 2.76
C MET A 134 -13.66 11.91 4.12
N VAL A 135 -13.01 12.83 4.84
CA VAL A 135 -13.40 13.16 6.21
C VAL A 135 -14.13 14.50 6.34
N LYS A 136 -14.02 15.41 5.36
CA LYS A 136 -14.58 16.77 5.42
C LYS A 136 -16.12 16.81 5.60
N GLU A 137 -16.79 15.74 5.22
CA GLU A 137 -18.26 15.62 5.33
C GLU A 137 -18.68 14.51 6.32
N ILE A 138 -17.74 14.00 7.12
CA ILE A 138 -18.05 13.09 8.22
C ILE A 138 -18.87 13.86 9.27
N ASN A 139 -19.88 13.20 9.82
CA ASN A 139 -20.79 13.74 10.85
C ASN A 139 -21.61 14.95 10.40
N GLN A 140 -22.05 14.97 9.13
CA GLN A 140 -23.02 15.95 8.62
C GLN A 140 -24.44 15.68 9.15
N ASP A 141 -24.71 14.47 9.60
CA ASP A 141 -26.00 14.13 10.18
C ASP A 141 -26.22 14.88 11.50
N PRO A 142 -27.47 15.32 11.77
CA PRO A 142 -27.80 15.95 13.04
C PRO A 142 -27.45 15.04 14.22
N CYS A 143 -26.81 15.62 15.23
CA CYS A 143 -26.52 14.88 16.46
C CYS A 143 -27.83 14.41 17.12
N ASP A 144 -27.86 13.18 17.62
CA ASP A 144 -28.98 12.71 18.43
C ASP A 144 -29.25 13.66 19.61
N LYS A 145 -30.50 13.95 19.88
CA LYS A 145 -30.91 14.92 20.92
C LYS A 145 -30.40 14.54 22.31
N GLY A 146 -30.41 13.25 22.63
CA GLY A 146 -29.92 12.77 23.92
C GLY A 146 -28.40 12.95 24.04
N LEU A 147 -27.68 12.64 22.96
CA LEU A 147 -26.23 12.82 22.90
C LEU A 147 -25.88 14.32 22.96
N ALA A 148 -26.59 15.17 22.25
CA ALA A 148 -26.39 16.62 22.29
C ALA A 148 -26.53 17.16 23.73
N GLN A 149 -27.56 16.75 24.47
CA GLN A 149 -27.74 17.16 25.87
C GLN A 149 -26.58 16.73 26.78
N VAL A 150 -26.04 15.52 26.58
CA VAL A 150 -24.87 15.08 27.34
C VAL A 150 -23.64 15.93 27.01
N VAL A 151 -23.37 16.17 25.72
CA VAL A 151 -22.25 17.02 25.29
C VAL A 151 -22.39 18.43 25.84
N ASP A 152 -23.57 19.03 25.75
CA ASP A 152 -23.85 20.37 26.29
C ASP A 152 -23.61 20.43 27.80
N SER A 153 -24.03 19.39 28.53
CA SER A 153 -23.80 19.29 29.98
C SER A 153 -22.31 19.22 30.33
N LEU A 154 -21.53 18.44 29.60
CA LEU A 154 -20.09 18.26 29.83
C LEU A 154 -19.27 19.50 29.42
N THR A 155 -19.75 20.27 28.46
CA THR A 155 -18.99 21.39 27.87
C THR A 155 -19.46 22.78 28.30
N LYS A 156 -20.54 22.88 29.08
CA LYS A 156 -21.16 24.16 29.46
C LYS A 156 -20.22 25.17 30.13
N ASP A 157 -19.25 24.69 30.92
CA ASP A 157 -18.32 25.52 31.66
C ASP A 157 -16.93 25.62 30.98
N ALA A 158 -16.76 25.00 29.81
CA ALA A 158 -15.50 24.99 29.09
C ALA A 158 -15.27 26.33 28.36
N THR A 159 -14.12 26.94 28.57
CA THR A 159 -13.73 28.25 28.04
C THR A 159 -12.96 28.16 26.71
N SER A 160 -12.55 26.97 26.31
CA SER A 160 -11.82 26.70 25.07
C SER A 160 -12.25 25.39 24.43
N ASP A 161 -12.00 25.23 23.14
CA ASP A 161 -12.28 23.97 22.43
C ASP A 161 -11.43 22.80 22.96
N LEU A 162 -10.24 23.09 23.44
CA LEU A 162 -9.39 22.07 24.08
C LEU A 162 -10.01 21.55 25.37
N GLU A 163 -10.60 22.44 26.18
CA GLU A 163 -11.33 22.05 27.40
C GLU A 163 -12.59 21.26 27.06
N LYS A 164 -13.36 21.66 26.06
CA LYS A 164 -14.50 20.90 25.58
C LYS A 164 -14.11 19.48 25.19
N VAL A 165 -13.04 19.33 24.38
CA VAL A 165 -12.52 18.00 23.97
C VAL A 165 -12.12 17.19 25.18
N LYS A 166 -11.40 17.77 26.15
CA LYS A 166 -11.01 17.08 27.39
C LYS A 166 -12.22 16.61 28.18
N ASN A 167 -13.21 17.48 28.39
CA ASN A 167 -14.41 17.16 29.15
C ASN A 167 -15.28 16.08 28.52
N ILE A 168 -15.25 15.95 27.19
CA ILE A 168 -15.96 14.88 26.48
C ILE A 168 -15.18 13.54 26.54
N TYR A 169 -13.85 13.59 26.59
CA TYR A 169 -13.00 12.38 26.53
C TYR A 169 -12.83 11.70 27.90
N TYR A 170 -12.81 12.47 28.99
CA TYR A 170 -12.61 12.01 30.38
C TYR A 170 -13.90 12.05 31.19
#